data_d3ae92ebcca51ec575b494686c4dfd59
#
_entry.id   d3ae92ebcca51ec575b494686c4dfd59
#
_cell.length_a   1.000
_cell.length_b   1.000
_cell.length_c   1.000
_cell.angle_alpha   90.00
_cell.angle_beta   90.00
_cell.angle_gamma   90.00
#
_symmetry.space_group_name_H-M   'P 1'
#
loop_
_entity.id
_entity.type
_entity.pdbx_description
1 polymer ?
#
loop_
_entity_poly.entity_id
_entity_poly.type
_entity_poly.pdbx_seq_one_letter_code
_entity_poly.pdbx_strand_id
1 'polypeptide(L)'
;MNRRRLLKATAGFAVLGLAMPRTAFADAALRQAATGAANAAEFGLTPNAAQNQTAALQTLLERASAESIPIFLPPGRYRLSSLVLPRQARLVGVPGATHLEQDDLGSLLTGREGNHLALSGLAFDGRLMPPSGSGGGLLDIDGTLHLSIEACTFANSGGNGLSLRRAQGRIRNCAITDIADYALYALDSSGLDVIENTVTDCGNGGILIHRSALGADGSRISGNRIARIRADRGGTGQYGNGINAYRADNVRVSDNEIADCAFSAIRGNSAGNLQISGNTCLRSGETALYAEFAFQGAVISGNLVDGAAHGISMANFDKGGRLCACTGNIIRNLSEDGPYPSPMAGFGIGINVEADSTVTGNIIENAPLAGIRMGWGPFLRSVTASGNVIRKAKTGIIVSVVEGSGAAVISGNVFEDTPNGAVVGHRWAEPATGDLLKSGIEAIPHLTLAGNRAD
;
A
#
# COMPACT_ATOMS: atom_id res chain seq x y z
N MET A 1 27.47 -29.15 40.91
CA MET A 1 26.22 -29.60 40.24
C MET A 1 26.24 -29.16 38.78
N ASN A 2 26.22 -30.11 37.89
CA ASN A 2 26.71 -29.99 36.51
C ASN A 2 25.58 -29.61 35.55
N ARG A 3 25.64 -28.41 34.91
CA ARG A 3 24.67 -27.83 33.96
C ARG A 3 24.56 -28.57 32.61
N ARG A 4 25.10 -29.80 32.49
CA ARG A 4 25.18 -30.54 31.21
C ARG A 4 24.19 -31.70 31.05
N ARG A 5 23.13 -31.80 31.87
CA ARG A 5 22.18 -32.91 31.77
C ARG A 5 20.74 -32.56 31.44
N LEU A 6 20.49 -31.35 30.86
CA LEU A 6 19.12 -30.94 30.51
C LEU A 6 18.89 -30.71 29.00
N LEU A 7 19.72 -31.30 28.16
CA LEU A 7 19.62 -31.22 26.70
C LEU A 7 19.63 -32.59 26.03
N LYS A 8 18.72 -33.48 26.43
CA LYS A 8 18.36 -34.69 25.66
C LYS A 8 16.91 -35.10 25.95
N ALA A 9 15.97 -34.27 25.49
CA ALA A 9 14.62 -34.67 25.19
C ALA A 9 14.23 -33.92 23.89
N THR A 10 14.74 -34.43 22.77
CA THR A 10 14.23 -34.10 21.44
C THR A 10 12.90 -34.81 21.26
N ALA A 11 11.83 -34.18 21.73
CA ALA A 11 10.49 -34.52 21.26
C ALA A 11 10.34 -33.88 19.88
N GLY A 12 10.21 -34.72 18.85
CA GLY A 12 9.91 -34.29 17.50
C GLY A 12 8.58 -33.53 17.50
N PHE A 13 8.65 -32.20 17.30
CA PHE A 13 7.49 -31.45 16.85
C PHE A 13 7.31 -31.77 15.37
N ALA A 14 6.40 -32.70 15.08
CA ALA A 14 5.80 -32.78 13.78
C ALA A 14 5.14 -31.42 13.55
N VAL A 15 5.65 -30.66 12.57
CA VAL A 15 4.97 -29.49 11.99
C VAL A 15 3.73 -30.08 11.32
N LEU A 16 2.64 -30.17 12.07
CA LEU A 16 1.31 -30.27 11.47
C LEU A 16 1.09 -28.93 10.76
N GLY A 17 1.38 -28.91 9.47
CA GLY A 17 0.85 -27.93 8.57
C GLY A 17 -0.66 -27.98 8.72
N LEU A 18 -1.24 -26.99 9.39
CA LEU A 18 -2.67 -26.70 9.34
C LEU A 18 -2.97 -26.24 7.91
N ALA A 19 -3.07 -27.21 6.99
CA ALA A 19 -3.85 -27.02 5.79
C ALA A 19 -5.28 -26.75 6.29
N MET A 20 -5.68 -25.48 6.30
CA MET A 20 -7.09 -25.14 6.47
C MET A 20 -7.85 -25.92 5.41
N PRO A 21 -8.82 -26.76 5.80
CA PRO A 21 -9.49 -27.61 4.82
C PRO A 21 -10.22 -26.71 3.82
N ARG A 22 -9.88 -26.87 2.54
CA ARG A 22 -10.66 -26.28 1.40
C ARG A 22 -12.16 -26.53 1.53
N THR A 23 -12.58 -27.43 2.35
CA THR A 23 -13.97 -27.79 2.66
C THR A 23 -14.75 -26.73 3.46
N ALA A 24 -14.07 -25.91 4.27
CA ALA A 24 -14.76 -24.95 5.13
C ALA A 24 -15.48 -23.83 4.33
N PHE A 25 -14.90 -23.41 3.21
CA PHE A 25 -15.53 -22.39 2.34
C PHE A 25 -16.68 -22.97 1.49
N ALA A 26 -16.52 -24.19 1.00
CA ALA A 26 -17.59 -24.90 0.28
C ALA A 26 -18.79 -25.17 1.21
N ASP A 27 -18.53 -25.57 2.46
CA ASP A 27 -19.58 -25.77 3.47
C ASP A 27 -20.31 -24.47 3.84
N ALA A 28 -19.63 -23.33 3.87
CA ALA A 28 -20.26 -22.03 4.13
C ALA A 28 -21.20 -21.62 2.98
N ALA A 29 -20.77 -21.78 1.73
CA ALA A 29 -21.58 -21.50 0.54
C ALA A 29 -22.79 -22.45 0.43
N LEU A 30 -22.62 -23.75 0.71
CA LEU A 30 -23.72 -24.73 0.75
C LEU A 30 -24.70 -24.44 1.90
N ARG A 31 -24.21 -24.03 3.08
CA ARG A 31 -25.09 -23.64 4.19
C ARG A 31 -25.88 -22.36 3.86
N GLN A 32 -25.28 -21.41 3.14
CA GLN A 32 -25.96 -20.19 2.73
C GLN A 32 -27.01 -20.45 1.64
N ALA A 33 -26.75 -21.35 0.71
CA ALA A 33 -27.74 -21.86 -0.24
C ALA A 33 -28.89 -22.60 0.47
N ALA A 34 -28.58 -23.39 1.52
CA ALA A 34 -29.58 -24.08 2.33
C ALA A 34 -30.41 -23.15 3.23
N THR A 35 -29.94 -21.92 3.49
CA THR A 35 -30.58 -20.93 4.40
C THR A 35 -31.41 -19.87 3.68
N GLY A 36 -31.96 -20.14 2.49
CA GLY A 36 -32.91 -19.25 1.83
C GLY A 36 -32.35 -18.39 0.70
N ALA A 37 -31.19 -18.73 0.13
CA ALA A 37 -30.71 -18.11 -1.10
C ALA A 37 -31.47 -18.68 -2.32
N ALA A 38 -31.83 -17.82 -3.28
CA ALA A 38 -32.38 -18.25 -4.56
C ALA A 38 -31.26 -18.90 -5.39
N ASN A 39 -31.42 -20.18 -5.72
CA ASN A 39 -30.51 -20.90 -6.60
C ASN A 39 -30.69 -20.44 -8.05
N ALA A 40 -29.72 -19.78 -8.64
CA ALA A 40 -29.83 -19.22 -9.98
C ALA A 40 -30.17 -20.26 -11.07
N ALA A 41 -29.80 -21.52 -10.89
CA ALA A 41 -30.15 -22.60 -11.82
C ALA A 41 -31.66 -22.85 -11.92
N GLU A 42 -32.42 -22.59 -10.86
CA GLU A 42 -33.88 -22.71 -10.84
C GLU A 42 -34.60 -21.58 -11.59
N PHE A 43 -33.85 -20.51 -11.91
CA PHE A 43 -34.31 -19.31 -12.60
C PHE A 43 -33.73 -19.18 -14.03
N GLY A 44 -33.31 -20.31 -14.62
CA GLY A 44 -32.90 -20.37 -16.01
C GLY A 44 -31.42 -20.07 -16.29
N LEU A 45 -30.60 -19.87 -15.27
CA LEU A 45 -29.14 -19.77 -15.46
C LEU A 45 -28.53 -21.17 -15.50
N THR A 46 -27.82 -21.45 -16.58
CA THR A 46 -27.20 -22.77 -16.80
C THR A 46 -25.68 -22.64 -16.72
N PRO A 47 -25.01 -23.30 -15.76
CA PRO A 47 -23.54 -23.31 -15.70
C PRO A 47 -22.94 -23.84 -17.00
N ASN A 48 -21.84 -23.21 -17.45
CA ASN A 48 -21.08 -23.54 -18.66
C ASN A 48 -21.86 -23.41 -19.99
N ALA A 49 -22.96 -22.69 -20.00
CA ALA A 49 -23.70 -22.41 -21.23
C ALA A 49 -22.88 -21.43 -22.12
N ALA A 50 -22.92 -21.70 -23.44
CA ALA A 50 -22.22 -20.86 -24.40
C ALA A 50 -22.89 -19.49 -24.63
N GLN A 51 -24.20 -19.41 -24.41
CA GLN A 51 -24.96 -18.17 -24.57
C GLN A 51 -24.74 -17.18 -23.42
N ASN A 52 -24.89 -15.91 -23.75
CA ASN A 52 -24.89 -14.82 -22.76
C ASN A 52 -26.14 -14.92 -21.87
N GLN A 53 -25.98 -14.83 -20.57
CA GLN A 53 -27.03 -15.03 -19.57
C GLN A 53 -27.36 -13.74 -18.79
N THR A 54 -26.93 -12.58 -19.28
CA THR A 54 -27.14 -11.29 -18.61
C THR A 54 -28.60 -11.00 -18.30
N ALA A 55 -29.50 -11.17 -19.26
CA ALA A 55 -30.92 -10.86 -19.08
C ALA A 55 -31.57 -11.73 -17.98
N ALA A 56 -31.22 -13.01 -17.93
CA ALA A 56 -31.74 -13.91 -16.90
C ALA A 56 -31.24 -13.54 -15.51
N LEU A 57 -29.92 -13.26 -15.38
CA LEU A 57 -29.35 -12.85 -14.09
C LEU A 57 -29.84 -11.47 -13.66
N GLN A 58 -30.02 -10.53 -14.60
CA GLN A 58 -30.54 -9.19 -14.29
C GLN A 58 -31.97 -9.28 -13.72
N THR A 59 -32.82 -10.04 -14.36
CA THR A 59 -34.23 -10.28 -13.89
C THR A 59 -34.22 -10.91 -12.49
N LEU A 60 -33.34 -11.89 -12.25
CA LEU A 60 -33.24 -12.54 -10.95
C LEU A 60 -32.71 -11.57 -9.88
N LEU A 61 -31.74 -10.71 -10.22
CA LEU A 61 -31.20 -9.67 -9.31
C LEU A 61 -32.29 -8.70 -8.87
N GLU A 62 -33.10 -8.20 -9.79
CA GLU A 62 -34.18 -7.25 -9.52
C GLU A 62 -35.23 -7.88 -8.58
N ARG A 63 -35.66 -9.11 -8.89
CA ARG A 63 -36.60 -9.86 -8.05
C ARG A 63 -36.04 -10.16 -6.66
N ALA A 64 -34.84 -10.70 -6.58
CA ALA A 64 -34.17 -11.03 -5.32
C ALA A 64 -33.94 -9.79 -4.45
N SER A 65 -33.64 -8.63 -5.07
CA SER A 65 -33.52 -7.35 -4.38
C SER A 65 -34.84 -6.91 -3.72
N ALA A 66 -35.97 -7.05 -4.43
CA ALA A 66 -37.27 -6.69 -3.91
C ALA A 66 -37.69 -7.57 -2.71
N GLU A 67 -37.28 -8.82 -2.72
CA GLU A 67 -37.56 -9.80 -1.67
C GLU A 67 -36.44 -9.85 -0.60
N SER A 68 -35.34 -9.06 -0.75
CA SER A 68 -34.14 -9.08 0.12
C SER A 68 -33.49 -10.47 0.23
N ILE A 69 -33.56 -11.29 -0.81
CA ILE A 69 -33.03 -12.65 -0.84
C ILE A 69 -31.62 -12.65 -1.49
N PRO A 70 -30.64 -13.38 -0.96
CA PRO A 70 -29.37 -13.62 -1.63
C PRO A 70 -29.55 -14.53 -2.86
N ILE A 71 -28.69 -14.37 -3.87
CA ILE A 71 -28.63 -15.26 -5.03
C ILE A 71 -27.40 -16.15 -4.90
N PHE A 72 -27.60 -17.45 -4.99
CA PHE A 72 -26.53 -18.43 -5.11
C PHE A 72 -26.31 -18.80 -6.57
N LEU A 73 -25.10 -18.61 -7.06
CA LEU A 73 -24.64 -19.03 -8.38
C LEU A 73 -23.85 -20.34 -8.24
N PRO A 74 -24.38 -21.47 -8.71
CA PRO A 74 -23.67 -22.76 -8.69
C PRO A 74 -22.29 -22.70 -9.37
N PRO A 75 -21.39 -23.67 -9.09
CA PRO A 75 -20.15 -23.80 -9.81
C PRO A 75 -20.31 -23.88 -11.33
N GLY A 76 -19.47 -23.14 -12.06
CA GLY A 76 -19.47 -23.09 -13.51
C GLY A 76 -19.13 -21.71 -14.05
N ARG A 77 -19.16 -21.58 -15.37
CA ARG A 77 -18.87 -20.34 -16.09
C ARG A 77 -20.17 -19.71 -16.59
N TYR A 78 -20.30 -18.41 -16.36
CA TYR A 78 -21.46 -17.63 -16.77
C TYR A 78 -20.99 -16.46 -17.64
N ARG A 79 -21.34 -16.46 -18.92
CA ARG A 79 -21.00 -15.37 -19.84
C ARG A 79 -22.00 -14.24 -19.65
N LEU A 80 -21.50 -13.07 -19.32
CA LEU A 80 -22.28 -11.92 -18.93
C LEU A 80 -21.75 -10.65 -19.62
N SER A 81 -22.64 -9.82 -20.11
CA SER A 81 -22.36 -8.42 -20.41
C SER A 81 -22.53 -7.57 -19.16
N SER A 82 -22.67 -6.26 -19.28
CA SER A 82 -22.83 -5.38 -18.14
C SER A 82 -24.10 -5.69 -17.33
N LEU A 83 -23.94 -5.99 -16.06
CA LEU A 83 -25.02 -6.14 -15.08
C LEU A 83 -25.15 -4.87 -14.23
N VAL A 84 -26.37 -4.46 -13.96
CA VAL A 84 -26.68 -3.36 -13.06
C VAL A 84 -27.13 -3.93 -11.72
N LEU A 85 -26.33 -3.72 -10.68
CA LEU A 85 -26.67 -4.12 -9.33
C LEU A 85 -27.78 -3.22 -8.77
N PRO A 86 -28.91 -3.78 -8.32
CA PRO A 86 -29.93 -2.99 -7.63
C PRO A 86 -29.39 -2.49 -6.29
N ARG A 87 -30.14 -1.59 -5.64
CA ARG A 87 -29.70 -0.96 -4.37
C ARG A 87 -29.38 -1.96 -3.26
N GLN A 88 -29.97 -3.14 -3.30
CA GLN A 88 -29.64 -4.27 -2.44
C GLN A 88 -29.33 -5.47 -3.31
N ALA A 89 -28.09 -5.94 -3.31
CA ALA A 89 -27.70 -7.12 -4.06
C ALA A 89 -26.76 -7.99 -3.22
N ARG A 90 -27.06 -9.27 -3.19
CA ARG A 90 -26.21 -10.27 -2.53
C ARG A 90 -25.99 -11.43 -3.47
N LEU A 91 -24.78 -11.53 -4.02
CA LEU A 91 -24.37 -12.61 -4.90
C LEU A 91 -23.37 -13.51 -4.18
N VAL A 92 -23.63 -14.80 -4.18
CA VAL A 92 -22.80 -15.81 -3.54
C VAL A 92 -22.45 -16.89 -4.56
N GLY A 93 -21.16 -17.18 -4.71
CA GLY A 93 -20.65 -18.29 -5.49
C GLY A 93 -19.85 -19.26 -4.64
N VAL A 94 -19.21 -20.21 -5.31
CA VAL A 94 -18.24 -21.14 -4.71
C VAL A 94 -16.83 -20.68 -5.09
N PRO A 95 -15.97 -20.33 -4.11
CA PRO A 95 -14.63 -19.82 -4.40
C PRO A 95 -13.84 -20.71 -5.35
N GLY A 96 -13.27 -20.13 -6.40
CA GLY A 96 -12.49 -20.84 -7.41
C GLY A 96 -13.30 -21.73 -8.36
N ALA A 97 -14.64 -21.77 -8.24
CA ALA A 97 -15.48 -22.63 -9.06
C ALA A 97 -16.62 -21.87 -9.77
N THR A 98 -17.07 -20.73 -9.26
CA THR A 98 -18.09 -19.89 -9.90
C THR A 98 -17.44 -18.73 -10.61
N HIS A 99 -17.48 -18.71 -11.95
CA HIS A 99 -16.81 -17.73 -12.80
C HIS A 99 -17.83 -16.88 -13.57
N LEU A 100 -17.69 -15.57 -13.47
CA LEU A 100 -18.43 -14.58 -14.24
C LEU A 100 -17.49 -14.02 -15.30
N GLU A 101 -17.71 -14.36 -16.57
CA GLU A 101 -16.85 -13.99 -17.69
C GLU A 101 -17.47 -12.83 -18.48
N GLN A 102 -16.68 -11.78 -18.67
CA GLN A 102 -17.13 -10.62 -19.44
C GLN A 102 -17.27 -10.96 -20.92
N ASP A 103 -18.40 -10.61 -21.49
CA ASP A 103 -18.75 -10.93 -22.89
C ASP A 103 -18.95 -9.68 -23.77
N ASP A 104 -18.80 -8.48 -23.22
CA ASP A 104 -18.94 -7.20 -23.93
C ASP A 104 -18.05 -6.12 -23.27
N LEU A 105 -17.91 -4.98 -23.96
CA LEU A 105 -17.14 -3.83 -23.48
C LEU A 105 -17.76 -3.22 -22.22
N GLY A 106 -16.93 -2.59 -21.42
CA GLY A 106 -17.38 -1.84 -20.24
C GLY A 106 -17.10 -2.55 -18.92
N SER A 107 -17.89 -2.24 -17.90
CA SER A 107 -17.81 -2.89 -16.59
C SER A 107 -18.71 -4.12 -16.56
N LEU A 108 -18.23 -5.21 -16.00
CA LEU A 108 -19.03 -6.43 -15.84
C LEU A 108 -20.16 -6.22 -14.83
N LEU A 109 -19.87 -5.54 -13.70
CA LEU A 109 -20.87 -5.15 -12.73
C LEU A 109 -20.83 -3.64 -12.48
N THR A 110 -21.97 -2.99 -12.51
CA THR A 110 -22.14 -1.59 -12.13
C THR A 110 -23.14 -1.45 -10.99
N GLY A 111 -22.86 -0.60 -10.01
CA GLY A 111 -23.80 -0.26 -8.94
C GLY A 111 -23.83 1.24 -8.70
N ARG A 112 -25.05 1.82 -8.59
CA ARG A 112 -25.24 3.23 -8.32
C ARG A 112 -26.17 3.41 -7.13
N GLU A 113 -25.79 4.30 -6.20
CA GLU A 113 -26.58 4.63 -5.00
C GLU A 113 -26.99 3.36 -4.21
N GLY A 114 -26.08 2.38 -4.11
CA GLY A 114 -26.30 1.11 -3.43
C GLY A 114 -26.44 1.30 -1.94
N ASN A 115 -27.39 0.61 -1.32
CA ASN A 115 -27.55 0.63 0.13
C ASN A 115 -26.79 -0.54 0.78
N HIS A 116 -26.89 -1.73 0.17
CA HIS A 116 -26.21 -2.92 0.69
C HIS A 116 -25.80 -3.84 -0.47
N LEU A 117 -24.52 -3.88 -0.77
CA LEU A 117 -23.96 -4.72 -1.83
C LEU A 117 -22.99 -5.74 -1.23
N ALA A 118 -23.25 -7.02 -1.45
CA ALA A 118 -22.40 -8.10 -0.99
C ALA A 118 -22.09 -9.09 -2.12
N LEU A 119 -20.79 -9.33 -2.34
CA LEU A 119 -20.26 -10.29 -3.30
C LEU A 119 -19.35 -11.27 -2.56
N SER A 120 -19.59 -12.56 -2.70
CA SER A 120 -18.79 -13.56 -2.00
C SER A 120 -18.52 -14.78 -2.87
N GLY A 121 -17.27 -15.25 -2.89
CA GLY A 121 -16.87 -16.49 -3.52
C GLY A 121 -16.99 -16.53 -5.05
N LEU A 122 -16.90 -15.38 -5.71
CA LEU A 122 -17.06 -15.24 -7.17
C LEU A 122 -15.71 -14.91 -7.82
N ALA A 123 -15.47 -15.48 -8.99
CA ALA A 123 -14.36 -15.12 -9.86
C ALA A 123 -14.86 -14.29 -11.05
N PHE A 124 -14.34 -13.07 -11.18
CA PHE A 124 -14.64 -12.14 -12.27
C PHE A 124 -13.46 -12.13 -13.26
N ASP A 125 -13.74 -12.50 -14.50
CA ASP A 125 -12.75 -12.51 -15.59
C ASP A 125 -13.15 -11.46 -16.65
N GLY A 126 -12.32 -10.42 -16.80
CA GLY A 126 -12.55 -9.34 -17.75
C GLY A 126 -12.14 -9.68 -19.19
N ARG A 127 -11.47 -10.81 -19.42
CA ARG A 127 -10.98 -11.24 -20.73
C ARG A 127 -10.19 -10.15 -21.47
N LEU A 128 -9.55 -9.25 -20.72
CA LEU A 128 -8.81 -8.07 -21.20
C LEU A 128 -9.67 -7.11 -22.05
N MET A 129 -10.97 -7.13 -21.89
CA MET A 129 -11.84 -6.21 -22.61
C MET A 129 -11.67 -4.78 -22.07
N PRO A 130 -11.54 -3.77 -22.96
CA PRO A 130 -11.36 -2.41 -22.54
C PRO A 130 -12.60 -1.87 -21.82
N PRO A 131 -12.43 -1.01 -20.79
CA PRO A 131 -13.54 -0.37 -20.12
C PRO A 131 -14.25 0.64 -21.03
N SER A 132 -15.52 0.90 -20.79
CA SER A 132 -16.23 2.01 -21.41
C SER A 132 -15.85 3.33 -20.70
N GLY A 133 -14.88 4.03 -21.22
CA GLY A 133 -14.40 5.32 -20.68
C GLY A 133 -13.19 5.19 -19.73
N SER A 134 -12.67 6.32 -19.31
CA SER A 134 -11.50 6.39 -18.41
C SER A 134 -11.89 6.06 -16.97
N GLY A 135 -11.12 5.19 -16.32
CA GLY A 135 -11.26 4.87 -14.90
C GLY A 135 -12.34 3.82 -14.56
N GLY A 136 -12.93 3.16 -15.54
CA GLY A 136 -13.84 2.04 -15.34
C GLY A 136 -13.10 0.76 -14.89
N GLY A 137 -13.78 -0.12 -14.18
CA GLY A 137 -13.26 -1.40 -13.71
C GLY A 137 -14.19 -2.55 -14.00
N LEU A 138 -13.75 -3.80 -13.73
CA LEU A 138 -14.65 -4.96 -13.76
C LEU A 138 -15.86 -4.75 -12.87
N LEU A 139 -15.62 -4.22 -11.67
CA LEU A 139 -16.63 -3.75 -10.75
C LEU A 139 -16.55 -2.23 -10.66
N ASP A 140 -17.63 -1.52 -10.97
CA ASP A 140 -17.75 -0.06 -10.90
C ASP A 140 -18.92 0.32 -9.99
N ILE A 141 -18.60 0.76 -8.76
CA ILE A 141 -19.57 1.10 -7.71
C ILE A 141 -19.47 2.59 -7.38
N ASP A 142 -20.62 3.25 -7.38
CA ASP A 142 -20.72 4.65 -6.96
C ASP A 142 -21.87 4.86 -5.95
N GLY A 143 -21.56 5.43 -4.79
CA GLY A 143 -22.56 5.77 -3.78
C GLY A 143 -23.07 4.57 -2.97
N THR A 144 -22.20 3.75 -2.36
CA THR A 144 -22.61 2.58 -1.57
C THR A 144 -22.24 2.74 -0.10
N LEU A 145 -23.22 2.61 0.80
CA LEU A 145 -23.03 2.73 2.23
C LEU A 145 -22.49 1.45 2.90
N HIS A 146 -22.89 0.29 2.41
CA HIS A 146 -22.47 -1.01 2.95
C HIS A 146 -22.00 -1.93 1.83
N LEU A 147 -20.70 -1.86 1.51
CA LEU A 147 -20.05 -2.75 0.56
C LEU A 147 -19.37 -3.91 1.32
N SER A 148 -19.60 -5.13 0.88
CA SER A 148 -18.85 -6.30 1.34
C SER A 148 -18.41 -7.15 0.15
N ILE A 149 -17.12 -7.24 -0.10
CA ILE A 149 -16.52 -8.11 -1.13
C ILE A 149 -15.60 -9.08 -0.41
N GLU A 150 -15.88 -10.36 -0.50
CA GLU A 150 -15.15 -11.37 0.27
C GLU A 150 -14.86 -12.63 -0.56
N ALA A 151 -13.62 -13.14 -0.45
CA ALA A 151 -13.20 -14.37 -1.12
C ALA A 151 -13.47 -14.37 -2.64
N CYS A 152 -13.35 -13.20 -3.29
CA CYS A 152 -13.55 -13.02 -4.72
C CYS A 152 -12.22 -12.96 -5.46
N THR A 153 -12.25 -13.29 -6.75
CA THR A 153 -11.13 -13.08 -7.67
C THR A 153 -11.52 -12.07 -8.74
N PHE A 154 -10.65 -11.11 -9.03
CA PHE A 154 -10.79 -10.17 -10.15
C PHE A 154 -9.55 -10.33 -11.03
N ALA A 155 -9.74 -10.74 -12.26
CA ALA A 155 -8.64 -11.03 -13.17
C ALA A 155 -8.89 -10.53 -14.60
N ASN A 156 -7.79 -10.34 -15.33
CA ASN A 156 -7.80 -10.01 -16.75
C ASN A 156 -8.64 -8.77 -17.08
N SER A 157 -8.53 -7.70 -16.28
CA SER A 157 -9.25 -6.44 -16.58
C SER A 157 -8.47 -5.60 -17.59
N GLY A 158 -9.13 -5.13 -18.64
CA GLY A 158 -8.58 -4.11 -19.55
C GLY A 158 -8.56 -2.68 -18.98
N GLY A 159 -9.09 -2.47 -17.78
CA GLY A 159 -9.09 -1.24 -17.00
C GLY A 159 -8.70 -1.50 -15.55
N ASN A 160 -9.43 -0.93 -14.59
CA ASN A 160 -9.26 -1.25 -13.17
C ASN A 160 -9.87 -2.62 -12.82
N GLY A 161 -9.40 -3.24 -11.75
CA GLY A 161 -10.09 -4.37 -11.15
C GLY A 161 -11.38 -3.90 -10.48
N LEU A 162 -11.25 -3.03 -9.49
CA LEU A 162 -12.36 -2.41 -8.76
C LEU A 162 -12.25 -0.88 -8.86
N SER A 163 -13.33 -0.24 -9.29
CA SER A 163 -13.51 1.22 -9.23
C SER A 163 -14.60 1.54 -8.23
N LEU A 164 -14.24 2.21 -7.14
CA LEU A 164 -15.14 2.57 -6.05
C LEU A 164 -15.19 4.08 -5.90
N ARG A 165 -16.38 4.64 -5.92
CA ARG A 165 -16.58 6.07 -5.69
C ARG A 165 -17.61 6.26 -4.58
N ARG A 166 -17.32 7.15 -3.63
CA ARG A 166 -18.23 7.43 -2.50
C ARG A 166 -18.74 6.15 -1.82
N ALA A 167 -17.85 5.16 -1.66
CA ALA A 167 -18.19 3.86 -1.09
C ALA A 167 -17.65 3.73 0.34
N GLN A 168 -18.36 2.93 1.15
CA GLN A 168 -17.94 2.52 2.48
C GLN A 168 -18.08 1.00 2.62
N GLY A 169 -17.20 0.36 3.37
CA GLY A 169 -17.30 -1.09 3.59
C GLY A 169 -15.97 -1.81 3.56
N ARG A 170 -15.98 -3.06 3.11
CA ARG A 170 -14.80 -3.92 3.19
C ARG A 170 -14.55 -4.72 1.93
N ILE A 171 -13.28 -4.90 1.61
CA ILE A 171 -12.76 -5.81 0.59
C ILE A 171 -11.74 -6.71 1.27
N ARG A 172 -12.00 -8.00 1.38
CA ARG A 172 -11.10 -8.90 2.09
C ARG A 172 -10.99 -10.29 1.49
N ASN A 173 -9.84 -10.92 1.73
CA ASN A 173 -9.53 -12.27 1.23
C ASN A 173 -9.74 -12.42 -0.29
N CYS A 174 -9.53 -11.34 -1.05
CA CYS A 174 -9.67 -11.33 -2.50
C CYS A 174 -8.32 -11.48 -3.19
N ALA A 175 -8.35 -12.04 -4.40
CA ALA A 175 -7.24 -12.04 -5.33
C ALA A 175 -7.53 -11.07 -6.49
N ILE A 176 -6.62 -10.13 -6.77
CA ILE A 176 -6.74 -9.16 -7.85
C ILE A 176 -5.46 -9.24 -8.68
N THR A 177 -5.57 -9.71 -9.92
CA THR A 177 -4.40 -10.00 -10.74
C THR A 177 -4.62 -9.71 -12.22
N ASP A 178 -3.53 -9.46 -12.93
CA ASP A 178 -3.56 -9.20 -14.38
C ASP A 178 -4.49 -8.05 -14.76
N ILE A 179 -4.29 -6.92 -14.09
CA ILE A 179 -5.09 -5.70 -14.23
C ILE A 179 -4.30 -4.69 -15.07
N ALA A 180 -4.91 -4.20 -16.15
CA ALA A 180 -4.22 -3.26 -17.06
C ALA A 180 -3.96 -1.89 -16.42
N ASP A 181 -4.76 -1.46 -15.43
CA ASP A 181 -4.59 -0.18 -14.75
C ASP A 181 -4.37 -0.39 -13.22
N TYR A 182 -5.33 -0.07 -12.39
CA TYR A 182 -5.24 -0.18 -10.93
C TYR A 182 -6.00 -1.41 -10.42
N ALA A 183 -5.43 -2.11 -9.46
CA ALA A 183 -6.16 -3.21 -8.82
C ALA A 183 -7.44 -2.71 -8.14
N LEU A 184 -7.30 -1.70 -7.30
CA LEU A 184 -8.39 -1.03 -6.61
C LEU A 184 -8.18 0.49 -6.69
N TYR A 185 -9.15 1.20 -7.25
CA TYR A 185 -9.20 2.65 -7.27
C TYR A 185 -10.41 3.14 -6.48
N ALA A 186 -10.18 3.73 -5.32
CA ALA A 186 -11.20 4.33 -4.47
C ALA A 186 -11.11 5.85 -4.54
N LEU A 187 -12.15 6.51 -5.03
CA LEU A 187 -12.24 7.97 -5.14
C LEU A 187 -13.37 8.49 -4.25
N ASP A 188 -13.04 9.47 -3.39
CA ASP A 188 -13.99 10.11 -2.46
C ASP A 188 -14.76 9.09 -1.60
N SER A 189 -14.19 7.91 -1.41
CA SER A 189 -14.68 6.88 -0.49
C SER A 189 -14.26 7.21 0.93
N SER A 190 -14.75 6.49 1.92
CA SER A 190 -14.33 6.70 3.31
C SER A 190 -14.52 5.45 4.16
N GLY A 191 -13.60 5.25 5.10
CA GLY A 191 -13.69 4.12 6.03
C GLY A 191 -13.69 2.75 5.36
N LEU A 192 -12.98 2.59 4.22
CA LEU A 192 -12.82 1.29 3.59
C LEU A 192 -11.84 0.43 4.38
N ASP A 193 -12.22 -0.82 4.61
CA ASP A 193 -11.33 -1.87 5.09
C ASP A 193 -10.85 -2.72 3.90
N VAL A 194 -9.60 -2.59 3.51
CA VAL A 194 -8.96 -3.39 2.44
C VAL A 194 -7.95 -4.32 3.10
N ILE A 195 -8.37 -5.56 3.36
CA ILE A 195 -7.68 -6.42 4.32
C ILE A 195 -7.42 -7.82 3.74
N GLU A 196 -6.20 -8.34 3.96
CA GLU A 196 -5.85 -9.73 3.62
C GLU A 196 -6.06 -10.09 2.15
N ASN A 197 -5.88 -9.13 1.24
CA ASN A 197 -5.99 -9.36 -0.20
C ASN A 197 -4.61 -9.68 -0.81
N THR A 198 -4.63 -10.38 -1.93
CA THR A 198 -3.47 -10.58 -2.79
C THR A 198 -3.65 -9.75 -4.07
N VAL A 199 -2.71 -8.85 -4.34
CA VAL A 199 -2.73 -7.94 -5.49
C VAL A 199 -1.44 -8.14 -6.29
N THR A 200 -1.55 -8.55 -7.54
CA THR A 200 -0.35 -8.79 -8.35
C THR A 200 -0.55 -8.39 -9.82
N ASP A 201 0.56 -8.08 -10.48
CA ASP A 201 0.61 -7.92 -11.94
C ASP A 201 -0.30 -6.80 -12.46
N CYS A 202 -0.29 -5.64 -11.78
CA CYS A 202 -1.10 -4.48 -12.16
C CYS A 202 -0.27 -3.44 -12.92
N GLY A 203 -0.87 -2.83 -13.93
CA GLY A 203 -0.20 -1.98 -14.90
C GLY A 203 0.24 -0.61 -14.36
N ASN A 204 -0.52 -0.01 -13.44
CA ASN A 204 -0.23 1.36 -13.00
C ASN A 204 -0.38 1.60 -11.49
N GLY A 205 -0.88 0.65 -10.74
CA GLY A 205 -0.96 0.78 -9.28
C GLY A 205 -1.70 -0.36 -8.61
N GLY A 206 -1.43 -0.56 -7.33
CA GLY A 206 -2.09 -1.57 -6.51
C GLY A 206 -3.38 -1.02 -5.89
N ILE A 207 -3.31 -0.56 -4.64
CA ILE A 207 -4.46 -0.04 -3.88
C ILE A 207 -4.35 1.48 -3.78
N LEU A 208 -5.28 2.21 -4.41
CA LEU A 208 -5.30 3.66 -4.45
C LEU A 208 -6.50 4.20 -3.66
N ILE A 209 -6.22 5.00 -2.63
CA ILE A 209 -7.21 5.72 -1.82
C ILE A 209 -7.06 7.21 -2.12
N HIS A 210 -7.90 7.71 -2.98
CA HIS A 210 -7.81 9.06 -3.51
C HIS A 210 -9.02 9.91 -3.11
N ARG A 211 -8.78 11.20 -2.97
CA ARG A 211 -9.84 12.20 -2.81
C ARG A 211 -9.69 13.30 -3.84
N SER A 212 -10.79 13.79 -4.35
CA SER A 212 -10.84 14.95 -5.28
C SER A 212 -10.42 16.24 -4.58
N ALA A 213 -10.73 16.37 -3.29
CA ALA A 213 -10.28 17.44 -2.41
C ALA A 213 -9.65 16.86 -1.15
N LEU A 214 -8.71 17.58 -0.55
CA LEU A 214 -8.11 17.23 0.73
C LEU A 214 -9.18 17.02 1.81
N GLY A 215 -9.12 15.93 2.55
CA GLY A 215 -10.04 15.67 3.64
C GLY A 215 -9.95 14.27 4.24
N ALA A 216 -10.71 14.07 5.31
CA ALA A 216 -10.73 12.83 6.05
C ALA A 216 -11.26 11.66 5.20
N ASP A 217 -10.53 10.57 5.19
CA ASP A 217 -10.90 9.31 4.54
C ASP A 217 -11.07 8.19 5.59
N GLY A 218 -10.03 7.95 6.39
CA GLY A 218 -10.07 6.97 7.49
C GLY A 218 -10.01 5.51 7.06
N SER A 219 -9.67 5.22 5.81
CA SER A 219 -9.53 3.85 5.32
C SER A 219 -8.34 3.12 5.96
N ARG A 220 -8.48 1.81 6.06
CA ARG A 220 -7.47 0.89 6.59
C ARG A 220 -7.06 -0.13 5.52
N ILE A 221 -5.75 -0.21 5.27
CA ILE A 221 -5.15 -1.15 4.34
C ILE A 221 -4.19 -2.04 5.13
N SER A 222 -4.54 -3.31 5.34
CA SER A 222 -3.82 -4.14 6.31
C SER A 222 -3.72 -5.59 5.89
N GLY A 223 -2.55 -6.21 6.13
CA GLY A 223 -2.33 -7.63 5.89
C GLY A 223 -2.36 -8.05 4.42
N ASN A 224 -2.24 -7.11 3.48
CA ASN A 224 -2.28 -7.43 2.06
C ASN A 224 -0.90 -7.87 1.55
N ARG A 225 -0.90 -8.73 0.52
CA ARG A 225 0.28 -9.07 -0.27
C ARG A 225 0.18 -8.41 -1.63
N ILE A 226 1.12 -7.50 -1.92
CA ILE A 226 1.10 -6.68 -3.14
C ILE A 226 2.44 -6.88 -3.86
N ALA A 227 2.40 -7.25 -5.14
CA ALA A 227 3.65 -7.46 -5.87
C ALA A 227 3.52 -7.17 -7.37
N ARG A 228 4.65 -6.83 -8.01
CA ARG A 228 4.79 -6.61 -9.45
C ARG A 228 3.83 -5.54 -9.96
N ILE A 229 3.92 -4.38 -9.32
CA ILE A 229 3.15 -3.19 -9.71
C ILE A 229 3.98 -2.37 -10.69
N ARG A 230 3.53 -2.29 -11.93
CA ARG A 230 4.20 -1.59 -13.02
C ARG A 230 3.76 -0.13 -13.10
N ALA A 231 4.41 0.63 -13.99
CA ALA A 231 4.06 2.00 -14.35
C ALA A 231 3.96 2.11 -15.89
N ASP A 232 3.04 1.37 -16.47
CA ASP A 232 2.90 1.23 -17.93
C ASP A 232 2.56 2.57 -18.61
N ARG A 233 1.98 3.53 -17.86
CA ARG A 233 1.76 4.91 -18.31
C ARG A 233 2.97 5.82 -18.12
N GLY A 234 4.08 5.31 -17.60
CA GLY A 234 5.29 6.08 -17.30
C GLY A 234 5.10 7.03 -16.11
N GLY A 235 5.61 8.26 -16.24
CA GLY A 235 5.50 9.28 -15.18
C GLY A 235 6.68 9.28 -14.22
N THR A 236 6.55 10.09 -13.16
CA THR A 236 7.60 10.32 -12.16
C THR A 236 7.11 10.07 -10.73
N GLY A 237 6.21 9.09 -10.53
CA GLY A 237 5.73 8.66 -9.23
C GLY A 237 4.20 8.67 -9.05
N GLN A 238 3.42 9.19 -10.00
CA GLN A 238 1.96 9.11 -9.95
C GLN A 238 1.44 7.70 -10.23
N TYR A 239 2.22 6.87 -10.92
CA TYR A 239 1.93 5.47 -11.22
C TYR A 239 2.97 4.55 -10.58
N GLY A 240 2.70 3.25 -10.56
CA GLY A 240 3.65 2.24 -10.11
C GLY A 240 3.79 2.09 -8.60
N ASN A 241 2.85 2.62 -7.81
CA ASN A 241 2.87 2.49 -6.37
C ASN A 241 2.07 1.27 -5.90
N GLY A 242 2.56 0.56 -4.90
CA GLY A 242 1.83 -0.54 -4.27
C GLY A 242 0.56 -0.05 -3.58
N ILE A 243 0.70 0.94 -2.71
CA ILE A 243 -0.39 1.65 -2.03
C ILE A 243 -0.18 3.15 -2.20
N ASN A 244 -1.23 3.88 -2.56
CA ASN A 244 -1.16 5.34 -2.69
C ASN A 244 -2.37 6.01 -2.03
N ALA A 245 -2.12 6.83 -1.00
CA ALA A 245 -3.08 7.73 -0.39
C ALA A 245 -2.88 9.15 -0.95
N TYR A 246 -3.83 9.67 -1.72
CA TYR A 246 -3.75 10.99 -2.32
C TYR A 246 -4.83 11.91 -1.75
N ARG A 247 -4.42 12.99 -1.07
CA ARG A 247 -5.31 13.94 -0.38
C ARG A 247 -6.25 13.30 0.64
N ALA A 248 -5.95 12.08 1.07
CA ALA A 248 -6.79 11.26 1.93
C ALA A 248 -6.18 11.21 3.34
N ASP A 249 -6.77 11.95 4.27
CA ASP A 249 -6.30 12.03 5.65
C ASP A 249 -6.78 10.84 6.49
N ASN A 250 -6.04 10.54 7.57
CA ASN A 250 -6.33 9.50 8.55
C ASN A 250 -6.26 8.07 7.99
N VAL A 251 -5.57 7.85 6.87
CA VAL A 251 -5.37 6.51 6.31
C VAL A 251 -4.36 5.74 7.15
N ARG A 252 -4.64 4.44 7.37
CA ARG A 252 -3.75 3.52 8.08
C ARG A 252 -3.30 2.41 7.14
N VAL A 253 -1.99 2.20 7.05
CA VAL A 253 -1.37 1.17 6.22
C VAL A 253 -0.50 0.31 7.13
N SER A 254 -0.91 -0.93 7.41
CA SER A 254 -0.19 -1.78 8.36
C SER A 254 -0.07 -3.23 7.95
N ASP A 255 1.03 -3.85 8.35
CA ASP A 255 1.23 -5.30 8.25
C ASP A 255 1.13 -5.86 6.81
N ASN A 256 1.40 -5.03 5.80
CA ASN A 256 1.39 -5.45 4.40
C ASN A 256 2.78 -5.95 3.99
N GLU A 257 2.80 -6.93 3.08
CA GLU A 257 3.99 -7.36 2.34
C GLU A 257 3.90 -6.79 0.91
N ILE A 258 4.84 -5.90 0.55
CA ILE A 258 4.81 -5.16 -0.72
C ILE A 258 6.14 -5.34 -1.42
N ALA A 259 6.14 -5.82 -2.66
CA ALA A 259 7.36 -6.11 -3.39
C ALA A 259 7.27 -5.71 -4.87
N ASP A 260 8.43 -5.41 -5.45
CA ASP A 260 8.57 -5.21 -6.90
C ASP A 260 7.61 -4.15 -7.46
N CYS A 261 7.54 -3.00 -6.79
CA CYS A 261 6.81 -1.83 -7.28
C CYS A 261 7.73 -0.96 -8.13
N ALA A 262 7.27 -0.53 -9.29
CA ALA A 262 8.06 0.34 -10.18
C ALA A 262 8.45 1.67 -9.54
N PHE A 263 7.63 2.16 -8.59
CA PHE A 263 7.90 3.34 -7.77
C PHE A 263 7.83 3.00 -6.27
N SER A 264 6.96 3.63 -5.50
CA SER A 264 6.94 3.44 -4.05
C SER A 264 6.15 2.20 -3.62
N ALA A 265 6.57 1.56 -2.54
CA ALA A 265 5.71 0.57 -1.90
C ALA A 265 4.47 1.25 -1.30
N ILE A 266 4.68 2.32 -0.52
CA ILE A 266 3.60 3.10 0.10
C ILE A 266 3.90 4.59 -0.10
N ARG A 267 2.95 5.31 -0.68
CA ARG A 267 3.03 6.76 -0.93
C ARG A 267 1.83 7.48 -0.33
N GLY A 268 2.08 8.48 0.48
CA GLY A 268 1.11 9.43 0.98
C GLY A 268 1.35 10.80 0.37
N ASN A 269 0.57 11.18 -0.65
CA ASN A 269 0.71 12.46 -1.32
C ASN A 269 -0.32 13.45 -0.76
N SER A 270 0.15 14.47 -0.06
CA SER A 270 -0.70 15.45 0.63
C SER A 270 -1.75 14.79 1.56
N ALA A 271 -1.39 13.66 2.17
CA ALA A 271 -2.24 12.90 3.07
C ALA A 271 -1.78 13.14 4.52
N GLY A 272 -2.61 13.79 5.32
CA GLY A 272 -2.35 14.09 6.72
C GLY A 272 -2.75 12.97 7.67
N ASN A 273 -2.17 12.98 8.88
CA ASN A 273 -2.41 11.95 9.91
C ASN A 273 -2.21 10.51 9.39
N LEU A 274 -1.27 10.32 8.45
CA LEU A 274 -0.97 9.05 7.83
C LEU A 274 -0.24 8.13 8.81
N GLN A 275 -0.65 6.88 8.91
CA GLN A 275 0.03 5.86 9.72
C GLN A 275 0.55 4.74 8.81
N ILE A 276 1.86 4.49 8.85
CA ILE A 276 2.54 3.41 8.12
C ILE A 276 3.30 2.57 9.13
N SER A 277 2.85 1.36 9.43
CA SER A 277 3.45 0.57 10.50
C SER A 277 3.51 -0.93 10.22
N GLY A 278 4.61 -1.58 10.60
CA GLY A 278 4.76 -3.04 10.50
C GLY A 278 4.78 -3.61 9.08
N ASN A 279 5.00 -2.78 8.06
CA ASN A 279 5.02 -3.26 6.67
C ASN A 279 6.41 -3.80 6.30
N THR A 280 6.43 -4.80 5.41
CA THR A 280 7.64 -5.30 4.76
C THR A 280 7.63 -4.84 3.30
N CYS A 281 8.61 -4.00 2.92
CA CYS A 281 8.73 -3.39 1.59
C CYS A 281 10.02 -3.85 0.92
N LEU A 282 9.88 -4.57 -0.19
CA LEU A 282 11.00 -5.21 -0.87
C LEU A 282 11.13 -4.68 -2.31
N ARG A 283 12.33 -4.29 -2.70
CA ARG A 283 12.66 -3.90 -4.07
C ARG A 283 11.70 -2.86 -4.68
N SER A 284 11.55 -1.74 -3.97
CA SER A 284 10.83 -0.58 -4.49
C SER A 284 11.70 0.24 -5.45
N GLY A 285 11.16 0.64 -6.57
CA GLY A 285 11.94 1.37 -7.59
C GLY A 285 12.35 2.78 -7.19
N GLU A 286 11.55 3.45 -6.35
CA GLU A 286 11.80 4.82 -5.89
C GLU A 286 11.98 4.86 -4.36
N THR A 287 11.19 5.64 -3.67
CA THR A 287 11.15 5.75 -2.21
C THR A 287 10.22 4.68 -1.65
N ALA A 288 10.72 3.80 -0.80
CA ALA A 288 9.87 2.71 -0.30
C ALA A 288 8.66 3.23 0.49
N LEU A 289 8.89 4.14 1.46
CA LEU A 289 7.84 4.76 2.28
C LEU A 289 7.90 6.29 2.13
N TYR A 290 6.87 6.88 1.57
CA TYR A 290 6.91 8.27 1.19
C TYR A 290 5.71 9.06 1.76
N ALA A 291 5.97 10.01 2.64
CA ALA A 291 5.06 11.09 2.99
C ALA A 291 5.56 12.36 2.31
N GLU A 292 4.79 12.89 1.36
CA GLU A 292 5.24 14.00 0.51
C GLU A 292 4.23 15.13 0.37
N PHE A 293 4.71 16.22 -0.20
CA PHE A 293 3.99 17.48 -0.41
C PHE A 293 3.40 18.05 0.89
N ALA A 294 2.12 18.42 0.90
CA ALA A 294 1.50 19.15 2.00
C ALA A 294 0.97 18.25 3.13
N PHE A 295 1.62 17.11 3.41
CA PHE A 295 1.17 16.25 4.51
C PHE A 295 1.27 16.97 5.87
N GLN A 296 0.28 16.76 6.73
CA GLN A 296 0.23 17.29 8.09
C GLN A 296 0.08 16.13 9.07
N GLY A 297 1.21 15.67 9.61
CA GLY A 297 1.26 14.51 10.50
C GLY A 297 1.44 13.18 9.79
N ALA A 298 2.49 12.46 10.17
CA ALA A 298 2.70 11.08 9.77
C ALA A 298 3.40 10.28 10.88
N VAL A 299 3.02 9.02 11.04
CA VAL A 299 3.74 8.06 11.89
C VAL A 299 4.24 6.92 11.01
N ILE A 300 5.58 6.74 10.96
CA ILE A 300 6.22 5.68 10.18
C ILE A 300 7.03 4.82 11.14
N SER A 301 6.55 3.62 11.48
CA SER A 301 7.13 2.86 12.58
C SER A 301 7.18 1.36 12.36
N GLY A 302 8.29 0.73 12.78
CA GLY A 302 8.42 -0.73 12.78
C GLY A 302 8.37 -1.38 11.39
N ASN A 303 8.69 -0.65 10.33
CA ASN A 303 8.70 -1.19 8.97
C ASN A 303 10.07 -1.78 8.62
N LEU A 304 10.08 -2.75 7.72
CA LEU A 304 11.28 -3.29 7.09
C LEU A 304 11.32 -2.85 5.63
N VAL A 305 12.38 -2.19 5.23
CA VAL A 305 12.69 -1.81 3.84
C VAL A 305 13.96 -2.53 3.40
N ASP A 306 13.88 -3.28 2.31
CA ASP A 306 15.02 -4.01 1.73
C ASP A 306 15.04 -3.80 0.20
N GLY A 307 15.90 -2.94 -0.25
CA GLY A 307 16.02 -2.54 -1.66
C GLY A 307 15.05 -1.42 -2.05
N ALA A 308 15.60 -0.24 -2.29
CA ALA A 308 14.90 0.93 -2.84
C ALA A 308 15.93 1.98 -3.29
N ALA A 309 15.51 2.97 -4.07
CA ALA A 309 16.37 4.14 -4.33
C ALA A 309 16.45 5.06 -3.10
N HIS A 310 15.36 5.20 -2.34
CA HIS A 310 15.34 5.78 -1.00
C HIS A 310 14.56 4.87 -0.03
N GLY A 311 14.95 4.85 1.23
CA GLY A 311 14.24 4.11 2.26
C GLY A 311 12.93 4.81 2.64
N ILE A 312 13.01 5.88 3.40
CA ILE A 312 11.89 6.66 3.91
C ILE A 312 12.10 8.14 3.56
N SER A 313 11.06 8.82 3.09
CA SER A 313 11.12 10.26 2.87
C SER A 313 9.92 10.97 3.50
N MET A 314 10.22 12.03 4.26
CA MET A 314 9.29 12.93 4.93
C MET A 314 9.73 14.36 4.61
N ALA A 315 9.65 14.70 3.32
CA ALA A 315 10.20 15.93 2.76
C ALA A 315 9.09 16.85 2.24
N ASN A 316 9.48 17.92 1.52
CA ASN A 316 8.63 18.95 0.98
C ASN A 316 8.08 19.94 2.02
N PHE A 317 8.94 20.40 2.91
CA PHE A 317 8.58 21.50 3.82
C PHE A 317 8.21 22.78 3.05
N ASP A 318 8.78 23.00 1.88
CA ASP A 318 8.40 24.08 0.94
C ASP A 318 6.95 24.01 0.48
N LYS A 319 6.32 22.85 0.54
CA LYS A 319 4.88 22.61 0.26
C LYS A 319 4.03 22.46 1.52
N GLY A 320 4.66 22.57 2.71
CA GLY A 320 4.00 22.45 3.99
C GLY A 320 4.07 21.08 4.64
N GLY A 321 4.83 20.12 4.08
CA GLY A 321 5.07 18.79 4.68
C GLY A 321 5.78 18.89 6.03
N ARG A 322 5.17 18.35 7.11
CA ARG A 322 5.68 18.46 8.48
C ARG A 322 4.99 17.49 9.45
N LEU A 323 5.51 17.42 10.68
CA LEU A 323 4.98 16.67 11.81
C LEU A 323 5.06 15.16 11.60
N CYS A 324 6.29 14.61 11.55
CA CYS A 324 6.48 13.17 11.42
C CYS A 324 7.22 12.55 12.59
N ALA A 325 6.77 11.37 13.01
CA ALA A 325 7.52 10.48 13.89
C ALA A 325 7.96 9.24 13.10
N CYS A 326 9.28 9.09 12.89
CA CYS A 326 9.89 7.95 12.20
C CYS A 326 10.69 7.12 13.21
N THR A 327 10.20 5.94 13.57
CA THR A 327 10.79 5.19 14.69
C THR A 327 10.85 3.69 14.48
N GLY A 328 11.98 3.08 14.88
CA GLY A 328 12.12 1.62 14.93
C GLY A 328 12.06 0.91 13.58
N ASN A 329 12.38 1.59 12.48
CA ASN A 329 12.40 0.99 11.15
C ASN A 329 13.77 0.35 10.87
N ILE A 330 13.77 -0.71 10.07
CA ILE A 330 14.98 -1.32 9.51
C ILE A 330 15.01 -1.02 8.01
N ILE A 331 16.09 -0.39 7.55
CA ILE A 331 16.25 0.07 6.17
C ILE A 331 17.61 -0.43 5.67
N ARG A 332 17.63 -1.14 4.54
CA ARG A 332 18.86 -1.68 4.02
C ARG A 332 18.90 -1.84 2.51
N ASN A 333 20.12 -2.01 1.97
CA ASN A 333 20.38 -2.35 0.57
C ASN A 333 19.78 -1.32 -0.41
N LEU A 334 20.03 -0.05 -0.17
CA LEU A 334 19.57 1.02 -1.05
C LEU A 334 20.44 1.13 -2.31
N SER A 335 19.92 1.79 -3.35
CA SER A 335 20.57 2.00 -4.64
C SER A 335 20.75 3.48 -4.94
N GLU A 336 21.83 3.82 -5.67
CA GLU A 336 22.01 5.15 -6.29
C GLU A 336 21.20 5.28 -7.60
N ASP A 337 20.63 4.18 -8.09
CA ASP A 337 19.76 4.14 -9.27
C ASP A 337 18.28 4.16 -8.87
N GLY A 338 17.48 4.89 -9.63
CA GLY A 338 16.04 5.02 -9.44
C GLY A 338 15.29 4.94 -10.77
N PRO A 339 13.96 5.13 -10.77
CA PRO A 339 13.12 4.96 -11.96
C PRO A 339 13.23 6.13 -12.97
N TYR A 340 13.98 7.15 -12.65
CA TYR A 340 14.28 8.33 -13.48
C TYR A 340 15.70 8.83 -13.18
N PRO A 341 16.27 9.75 -13.99
CA PRO A 341 17.58 10.32 -13.71
C PRO A 341 17.68 10.88 -12.30
N SER A 342 18.79 10.57 -11.62
CA SER A 342 19.00 10.96 -10.22
C SER A 342 18.75 12.45 -10.01
N PRO A 343 17.91 12.84 -9.02
CA PRO A 343 17.69 14.24 -8.69
C PRO A 343 18.99 14.88 -8.13
N MET A 344 19.06 16.19 -8.08
CA MET A 344 20.22 16.91 -7.49
C MET A 344 20.54 16.44 -6.06
N ALA A 345 19.51 16.06 -5.30
CA ALA A 345 19.68 15.51 -3.96
C ALA A 345 20.31 14.11 -3.95
N GLY A 346 20.37 13.40 -5.06
CA GLY A 346 20.87 12.03 -5.20
C GLY A 346 19.87 10.97 -4.69
N PHE A 347 20.02 9.75 -5.14
CA PHE A 347 19.42 8.55 -4.54
C PHE A 347 20.38 7.90 -3.52
N GLY A 348 19.95 6.85 -2.84
CA GLY A 348 20.78 6.11 -1.89
C GLY A 348 20.74 6.65 -0.45
N ILE A 349 19.61 7.22 -0.05
CA ILE A 349 19.43 7.81 1.29
C ILE A 349 18.46 6.95 2.12
N GLY A 350 18.86 6.59 3.34
CA GLY A 350 18.04 5.83 4.27
C GLY A 350 16.77 6.56 4.67
N ILE A 351 16.92 7.76 5.25
CA ILE A 351 15.80 8.59 5.70
C ILE A 351 16.02 10.05 5.31
N ASN A 352 15.07 10.65 4.60
CA ASN A 352 15.00 12.10 4.36
C ASN A 352 13.97 12.73 5.29
N VAL A 353 14.33 13.86 5.94
CA VAL A 353 13.45 14.59 6.87
C VAL A 353 13.71 16.08 6.82
N GLU A 354 12.67 16.92 6.91
CA GLU A 354 12.83 18.38 6.80
C GLU A 354 12.26 19.16 7.99
N ALA A 355 11.05 18.88 8.47
CA ALA A 355 10.44 19.80 9.44
C ALA A 355 9.64 19.12 10.55
N ASP A 356 9.76 19.70 11.77
CA ASP A 356 8.95 19.40 12.96
C ASP A 356 8.84 17.89 13.23
N SER A 357 9.95 17.17 13.14
CA SER A 357 9.95 15.70 13.05
C SER A 357 10.99 15.05 13.95
N THR A 358 10.72 13.79 14.29
CA THR A 358 11.67 12.95 15.03
C THR A 358 12.05 11.71 14.20
N VAL A 359 13.35 11.36 14.22
CA VAL A 359 13.92 10.14 13.61
C VAL A 359 14.64 9.38 14.73
N THR A 360 14.02 8.33 15.26
CA THR A 360 14.50 7.72 16.51
C THR A 360 14.56 6.19 16.44
N GLY A 361 15.70 5.63 16.87
CA GLY A 361 15.83 4.18 17.03
C GLY A 361 15.74 3.37 15.73
N ASN A 362 16.07 3.95 14.58
CA ASN A 362 16.09 3.24 13.30
C ASN A 362 17.45 2.57 13.07
N ILE A 363 17.45 1.48 12.31
CA ILE A 363 18.66 0.79 11.86
C ILE A 363 18.77 0.95 10.36
N ILE A 364 19.90 1.52 9.90
CA ILE A 364 20.16 1.80 8.48
C ILE A 364 21.47 1.12 8.09
N GLU A 365 21.44 0.27 7.07
CA GLU A 365 22.62 -0.41 6.56
C GLU A 365 22.66 -0.38 5.01
N ASN A 366 23.83 -0.19 4.43
CA ASN A 366 24.04 -0.10 2.99
C ASN A 366 23.19 1.01 2.35
N ALA A 367 23.40 2.25 2.80
CA ALA A 367 22.85 3.46 2.20
C ALA A 367 23.96 4.20 1.43
N PRO A 368 24.07 4.02 0.11
CA PRO A 368 25.26 4.41 -0.64
C PRO A 368 25.52 5.92 -0.71
N LEU A 369 24.55 6.77 -0.38
CA LEU A 369 24.77 8.22 -0.26
C LEU A 369 24.78 8.67 1.20
N ALA A 370 23.72 8.41 1.97
CA ALA A 370 23.67 8.80 3.38
C ALA A 370 22.70 7.92 4.18
N GLY A 371 22.99 7.72 5.46
CA GLY A 371 22.05 7.10 6.37
C GLY A 371 20.81 7.96 6.58
N ILE A 372 21.00 9.21 7.02
CA ILE A 372 19.93 10.19 7.22
C ILE A 372 20.30 11.50 6.55
N ARG A 373 19.35 12.17 5.91
CA ARG A 373 19.46 13.56 5.48
C ARG A 373 18.45 14.41 6.24
N MET A 374 18.95 15.41 6.95
CA MET A 374 18.17 16.39 7.70
C MET A 374 18.18 17.74 6.98
N GLY A 375 17.08 18.06 6.30
CA GLY A 375 16.90 19.29 5.56
C GLY A 375 17.52 19.29 4.15
N TRP A 376 16.99 20.19 3.32
CA TRP A 376 17.49 20.52 1.99
C TRP A 376 17.46 22.03 1.78
N GLY A 377 18.64 22.65 1.58
CA GLY A 377 18.70 24.10 1.56
C GLY A 377 18.22 24.71 2.90
N PRO A 378 17.41 25.76 2.89
CA PRO A 378 16.86 26.37 4.11
C PRO A 378 15.71 25.55 4.75
N PHE A 379 15.28 24.46 4.12
CA PHE A 379 14.15 23.64 4.55
C PHE A 379 14.58 22.63 5.63
N LEU A 380 14.97 23.15 6.80
CA LEU A 380 15.23 22.40 8.01
C LEU A 380 14.63 23.15 9.19
N ARG A 381 13.75 22.51 9.97
CA ARG A 381 13.14 23.14 11.13
C ARG A 381 12.75 22.12 12.19
N SER A 382 13.28 22.28 13.43
CA SER A 382 12.85 21.51 14.60
C SER A 382 12.89 19.98 14.36
N VAL A 383 14.06 19.45 13.96
CA VAL A 383 14.24 18.02 13.68
C VAL A 383 15.17 17.40 14.70
N THR A 384 14.82 16.21 15.19
CA THR A 384 15.74 15.41 16.02
C THR A 384 16.05 14.08 15.36
N ALA A 385 17.35 13.67 15.37
CA ALA A 385 17.79 12.32 15.01
C ALA A 385 18.49 11.71 16.21
N SER A 386 17.89 10.69 16.84
CA SER A 386 18.42 10.16 18.09
C SER A 386 18.37 8.63 18.19
N GLY A 387 19.42 8.03 18.77
CA GLY A 387 19.46 6.60 19.03
C GLY A 387 19.42 5.71 17.78
N ASN A 388 19.78 6.23 16.60
CA ASN A 388 19.83 5.45 15.38
C ASN A 388 21.17 4.72 15.25
N VAL A 389 21.15 3.55 14.60
CA VAL A 389 22.35 2.81 14.21
C VAL A 389 22.49 2.92 12.68
N ILE A 390 23.59 3.50 12.23
CA ILE A 390 23.87 3.74 10.81
C ILE A 390 25.20 3.09 10.47
N ARG A 391 25.19 2.17 9.53
CA ARG A 391 26.40 1.47 9.10
C ARG A 391 26.48 1.32 7.58
N LYS A 392 27.69 1.30 7.06
CA LYS A 392 27.96 1.19 5.62
C LYS A 392 27.19 2.23 4.81
N ALA A 393 27.32 3.49 5.20
CA ALA A 393 26.78 4.63 4.48
C ALA A 393 27.92 5.61 4.16
N LYS A 394 27.99 6.16 2.94
CA LYS A 394 29.05 7.11 2.60
C LYS A 394 29.15 8.23 3.63
N THR A 395 28.01 8.77 4.02
CA THR A 395 27.88 9.73 5.13
C THR A 395 26.85 9.22 6.13
N GLY A 396 27.15 9.27 7.41
CA GLY A 396 26.20 8.84 8.44
C GLY A 396 24.96 9.72 8.43
N ILE A 397 25.09 10.99 8.77
CA ILE A 397 24.02 12.01 8.70
C ILE A 397 24.52 13.21 7.89
N ILE A 398 23.78 13.57 6.86
CA ILE A 398 23.90 14.86 6.18
C ILE A 398 22.93 15.83 6.84
N VAL A 399 23.39 17.00 7.26
CA VAL A 399 22.54 18.04 7.84
C VAL A 399 22.70 19.35 7.08
N SER A 400 21.59 20.05 6.80
CA SER A 400 21.68 21.36 6.14
C SER A 400 22.31 22.41 7.06
N VAL A 401 23.31 23.12 6.50
CA VAL A 401 23.97 24.27 7.13
C VAL A 401 23.81 25.55 6.29
N VAL A 402 22.73 25.60 5.50
CA VAL A 402 22.35 26.78 4.72
C VAL A 402 21.76 27.82 5.66
N GLU A 403 21.97 29.09 5.37
CA GLU A 403 21.35 30.19 6.10
C GLU A 403 19.82 30.08 6.09
N GLY A 404 19.19 30.27 7.25
CA GLY A 404 17.75 30.07 7.43
C GLY A 404 17.35 28.68 7.89
N SER A 405 18.28 27.72 7.95
CA SER A 405 18.03 26.43 8.60
C SER A 405 17.71 26.61 10.07
N GLY A 406 16.65 25.93 10.54
CA GLY A 406 16.22 25.97 11.93
C GLY A 406 16.88 24.90 12.81
N ALA A 407 16.49 24.87 14.07
CA ALA A 407 17.10 24.01 15.08
C ALA A 407 17.07 22.52 14.73
N ALA A 408 18.19 21.85 14.93
CA ALA A 408 18.33 20.40 14.79
C ALA A 408 19.17 19.79 15.90
N VAL A 409 18.79 18.61 16.37
CA VAL A 409 19.51 17.85 17.40
C VAL A 409 19.87 16.47 16.87
N ILE A 410 21.14 16.11 16.97
CA ILE A 410 21.65 14.78 16.61
C ILE A 410 22.30 14.18 17.85
N SER A 411 21.68 13.14 18.44
CA SER A 411 22.13 12.65 19.74
C SER A 411 22.07 11.14 19.91
N GLY A 412 23.08 10.57 20.57
CA GLY A 412 23.10 9.15 20.93
C GLY A 412 23.08 8.16 19.75
N ASN A 413 23.45 8.60 18.54
CA ASN A 413 23.53 7.72 17.38
C ASN A 413 24.88 6.97 17.35
N VAL A 414 24.86 5.79 16.73
CA VAL A 414 26.05 4.96 16.50
C VAL A 414 26.32 4.88 15.00
N PHE A 415 27.56 5.17 14.61
CA PHE A 415 28.00 5.15 13.22
C PHE A 415 29.13 4.14 13.05
N GLU A 416 29.04 3.31 12.03
CA GLU A 416 30.05 2.34 11.64
C GLU A 416 30.24 2.37 10.11
N ASP A 417 31.48 2.44 9.65
CA ASP A 417 31.82 2.48 8.23
C ASP A 417 31.11 3.63 7.47
N THR A 418 31.43 4.86 7.91
CA THR A 418 30.94 6.11 7.30
C THR A 418 32.12 6.95 6.80
N PRO A 419 32.73 6.58 5.66
CA PRO A 419 34.05 7.10 5.23
C PRO A 419 34.08 8.61 4.98
N ASN A 420 32.97 9.24 4.60
CA ASN A 420 32.91 10.69 4.41
C ASN A 420 32.65 11.46 5.71
N GLY A 421 32.36 10.76 6.82
CA GLY A 421 32.11 11.34 8.14
C GLY A 421 30.78 10.88 8.73
N ALA A 422 30.74 10.88 10.06
CA ALA A 422 29.53 10.51 10.80
C ALA A 422 28.44 11.56 10.69
N VAL A 423 28.79 12.85 10.81
CA VAL A 423 27.85 13.97 10.64
C VAL A 423 28.53 15.06 9.80
N VAL A 424 27.96 15.36 8.63
CA VAL A 424 28.54 16.33 7.68
C VAL A 424 27.52 17.39 7.33
N GLY A 425 27.90 18.65 7.48
CA GLY A 425 27.11 19.80 7.06
C GLY A 425 27.14 19.99 5.55
N HIS A 426 25.96 20.10 4.92
CA HIS A 426 25.84 20.35 3.49
C HIS A 426 25.17 21.69 3.19
N ARG A 427 25.61 22.33 2.10
CA ARG A 427 24.90 23.40 1.41
C ARG A 427 24.31 22.80 0.14
N TRP A 428 23.01 22.55 0.13
CA TRP A 428 22.34 21.81 -0.93
C TRP A 428 22.97 20.41 -1.10
N ALA A 429 23.47 20.11 -2.29
CA ALA A 429 24.12 18.82 -2.58
C ALA A 429 25.58 18.76 -2.10
N GLU A 430 26.23 19.90 -1.87
CA GLU A 430 27.68 19.99 -1.68
C GLU A 430 28.07 19.92 -0.19
N PRO A 431 29.08 19.13 0.18
CA PRO A 431 29.66 19.16 1.51
C PRO A 431 30.22 20.56 1.82
N ALA A 432 29.84 21.12 2.94
CA ALA A 432 30.31 22.43 3.42
C ALA A 432 31.18 22.34 4.67
N THR A 433 31.18 21.18 5.33
CA THR A 433 32.03 20.95 6.52
C THR A 433 32.75 19.61 6.39
N GLY A 434 33.74 19.37 7.25
CA GLY A 434 34.23 18.05 7.59
C GLY A 434 33.24 17.33 8.52
N ASP A 435 33.73 16.28 9.18
CA ASP A 435 32.96 15.53 10.18
C ASP A 435 32.80 16.37 11.46
N LEU A 436 31.58 16.82 11.71
CA LEU A 436 31.20 17.66 12.82
C LEU A 436 31.30 16.97 14.20
N LEU A 437 31.41 15.65 14.25
CA LEU A 437 31.76 14.97 15.51
C LEU A 437 33.24 15.19 15.92
N LYS A 438 34.08 15.53 14.95
CA LYS A 438 35.53 15.77 15.19
C LYS A 438 35.82 17.23 15.46
N SER A 439 35.21 18.15 14.72
CA SER A 439 35.45 19.60 14.88
C SER A 439 34.47 20.45 14.06
N GLY A 440 34.35 21.73 14.38
CA GLY A 440 33.67 22.74 13.57
C GLY A 440 32.17 22.93 13.92
N ILE A 441 31.67 22.26 14.92
CA ILE A 441 30.27 22.43 15.37
C ILE A 441 29.98 23.82 15.91
N GLU A 442 30.97 24.48 16.48
CA GLU A 442 30.88 25.82 17.07
C GLU A 442 30.46 26.88 16.04
N ALA A 443 30.73 26.64 14.77
CA ALA A 443 30.38 27.53 13.68
C ALA A 443 28.90 27.35 13.21
N ILE A 444 28.16 26.41 13.79
CA ILE A 444 26.80 26.04 13.33
C ILE A 444 25.81 26.16 14.49
N PRO A 445 25.31 27.36 14.79
CA PRO A 445 24.57 27.65 16.03
C PRO A 445 23.17 26.98 16.09
N HIS A 446 22.62 26.56 14.99
CA HIS A 446 21.30 25.88 14.96
C HIS A 446 21.38 24.35 15.19
N LEU A 447 22.61 23.79 15.28
CA LEU A 447 22.83 22.36 15.41
C LEU A 447 23.38 22.02 16.81
N THR A 448 22.79 20.99 17.42
CA THR A 448 23.30 20.39 18.66
C THR A 448 23.70 18.94 18.41
N LEU A 449 24.94 18.58 18.80
CA LEU A 449 25.47 17.23 18.78
C LEU A 449 25.75 16.75 20.21
N ALA A 450 25.24 15.59 20.61
CA ALA A 450 25.45 15.06 21.95
C ALA A 450 25.50 13.52 22.00
N GLY A 451 26.50 12.94 22.64
CA GLY A 451 26.56 11.52 22.96
C GLY A 451 26.57 10.55 21.76
N ASN A 452 26.93 11.05 20.57
CA ASN A 452 27.08 10.19 19.39
C ASN A 452 28.42 9.45 19.44
N ARG A 453 28.46 8.25 18.82
CA ARG A 453 29.68 7.46 18.68
C ARG A 453 29.93 7.10 17.23
N ALA A 454 31.15 7.29 16.76
CA ALA A 454 31.65 6.85 15.46
C ALA A 454 32.96 6.09 15.64
N ASP A 455 33.24 5.14 14.74
CA ASP A 455 34.50 4.39 14.67
C ASP A 455 35.68 5.28 14.27
#